data_abdd8048cc49acc27a72b9670526d891
#
_entry.id   abdd8048cc49acc27a72b9670526d891
#
_cell.length_a   1.000
_cell.length_b   1.000
_cell.length_c   1.000
_cell.angle_alpha   90.00
_cell.angle_beta   90.00
_cell.angle_gamma   90.00
#
_symmetry.space_group_name_H-M   'P 1'
#
loop_
_entity.id
_entity.type
_entity.pdbx_description
1 polymer ?
#
loop_
_entity_poly.entity_id
_entity_poly.type
_entity_poly.pdbx_seq_one_letter_code
_entity_poly.pdbx_strand_id
1 'polypeptide(L)'
;MRYAFISLLFIFLSIPESNADVPRESLKYKRELIRQSRIIWGLDAPIPLFASQIHQESTWNHLAKSKYAKGLTQFTDSTAEWMIEIFPDLKRANVYNPNWSIRAMLLYDSWLDDRIKSIDDCNQWAMILSSYNGGLTWLNRDKALAEGEGSNPYIWWDHVEKFSNRAEWAIIENRNYSRNIIFKHQPMYSAWGDFSICSD
;
A
#
# COMPACT_ATOMS: atom_id res chain seq x y z
N MET A 1 32.56 60.14 2.23
CA MET A 1 32.20 58.90 1.50
C MET A 1 31.11 58.21 2.26
N ARG A 2 29.84 58.21 1.74
CA ARG A 2 28.71 57.51 2.38
C ARG A 2 28.49 56.20 1.63
N TYR A 3 28.68 55.09 2.28
CA TYR A 3 28.36 53.77 1.73
C TYR A 3 26.89 53.48 1.99
N ALA A 4 26.13 53.34 0.90
CA ALA A 4 24.72 52.87 0.96
C ALA A 4 24.73 51.34 0.99
N PHE A 5 24.27 50.72 2.09
CA PHE A 5 23.99 49.32 2.15
C PHE A 5 22.66 49.00 1.43
N ILE A 6 22.73 48.30 0.30
CA ILE A 6 21.54 47.77 -0.38
C ILE A 6 21.25 46.41 0.27
N SER A 7 20.17 46.38 1.07
CA SER A 7 19.69 45.14 1.68
C SER A 7 18.86 44.38 0.63
N LEU A 8 19.38 43.27 0.14
CA LEU A 8 18.68 42.39 -0.79
C LEU A 8 17.66 41.54 -0.01
N LEU A 9 16.38 41.85 -0.13
CA LEU A 9 15.28 41.11 0.46
C LEU A 9 15.01 39.86 -0.40
N PHE A 10 15.46 38.68 0.05
CA PHE A 10 15.09 37.42 -0.57
C PHE A 10 13.64 37.08 -0.19
N ILE A 11 12.72 37.29 -1.13
CA ILE A 11 11.34 36.78 -1.03
C ILE A 11 11.41 35.30 -1.37
N PHE A 12 11.33 34.43 -0.35
CA PHE A 12 11.04 33.02 -0.55
C PHE A 12 9.58 32.89 -1.03
N LEU A 13 9.42 32.76 -2.34
CA LEU A 13 8.17 32.28 -2.92
C LEU A 13 8.02 30.79 -2.55
N SER A 14 7.25 30.48 -1.51
CA SER A 14 6.79 29.13 -1.26
C SER A 14 5.91 28.71 -2.44
N ILE A 15 6.45 27.86 -3.30
CA ILE A 15 5.66 27.16 -4.32
C ILE A 15 4.66 26.30 -3.53
N PRO A 16 3.34 26.45 -3.70
CA PRO A 16 2.41 25.52 -3.07
C PRO A 16 2.68 24.14 -3.65
N GLU A 17 3.05 23.19 -2.79
CA GLU A 17 3.01 21.77 -3.16
C GLU A 17 1.61 21.49 -3.69
N SER A 18 1.53 21.08 -4.94
CA SER A 18 0.30 20.59 -5.54
C SER A 18 -0.08 19.30 -4.83
N ASN A 19 -0.81 19.40 -3.72
CA ASN A 19 -1.51 18.27 -3.15
C ASN A 19 -2.52 17.81 -4.19
N ALA A 20 -2.21 16.72 -4.89
CA ALA A 20 -3.17 16.10 -5.77
C ALA A 20 -4.40 15.74 -4.92
N ASP A 21 -5.56 16.29 -5.29
CA ASP A 21 -6.79 16.11 -4.52
C ASP A 21 -7.15 14.62 -4.46
N VAL A 22 -7.45 14.14 -3.25
CA VAL A 22 -7.96 12.78 -3.07
C VAL A 22 -9.26 12.58 -3.86
N PRO A 23 -9.50 11.43 -4.49
CA PRO A 23 -10.74 11.16 -5.19
C PRO A 23 -11.95 11.39 -4.28
N ARG A 24 -12.97 12.12 -4.74
CA ARG A 24 -14.18 12.44 -3.94
C ARG A 24 -14.86 11.17 -3.40
N GLU A 25 -14.84 10.10 -4.16
CA GLU A 25 -15.38 8.79 -3.75
C GLU A 25 -14.72 8.26 -2.48
N SER A 26 -13.44 8.55 -2.24
CA SER A 26 -12.70 8.13 -1.04
C SER A 26 -13.32 8.65 0.26
N LEU A 27 -13.89 9.85 0.22
CA LEU A 27 -14.50 10.49 1.40
C LEU A 27 -15.67 9.69 1.97
N LYS A 28 -16.38 8.92 1.12
CA LYS A 28 -17.48 8.04 1.53
C LYS A 28 -17.02 6.95 2.48
N TYR A 29 -15.77 6.50 2.34
CA TYR A 29 -15.21 5.34 3.05
C TYR A 29 -14.20 5.75 4.13
N LYS A 30 -13.74 7.01 4.16
CA LYS A 30 -12.70 7.51 5.07
C LYS A 30 -12.97 7.11 6.53
N ARG A 31 -14.18 7.39 7.05
CA ARG A 31 -14.50 7.10 8.45
C ARG A 31 -14.47 5.61 8.76
N GLU A 32 -14.97 4.79 7.84
CA GLU A 32 -14.96 3.33 8.00
C GLU A 32 -13.55 2.76 7.92
N LEU A 33 -12.74 3.22 6.97
CA LEU A 33 -11.34 2.84 6.88
C LEU A 33 -10.60 3.15 8.18
N ILE A 34 -10.68 4.38 8.70
CA ILE A 34 -10.02 4.78 9.94
C ILE A 34 -10.48 3.90 11.10
N ARG A 35 -11.79 3.66 11.22
CA ARG A 35 -12.36 2.83 12.30
C ARG A 35 -11.83 1.40 12.24
N GLN A 36 -11.88 0.75 11.09
CA GLN A 36 -11.43 -0.63 10.90
C GLN A 36 -9.91 -0.76 11.06
N SER A 37 -9.14 0.19 10.53
CA SER A 37 -7.69 0.22 10.66
C SER A 37 -7.28 0.25 12.14
N ARG A 38 -7.90 1.11 12.93
CA ARG A 38 -7.59 1.21 14.36
C ARG A 38 -8.00 0.00 15.19
N ILE A 39 -9.04 -0.71 14.77
CA ILE A 39 -9.46 -1.96 15.43
C ILE A 39 -8.44 -3.07 15.20
N ILE A 40 -7.86 -3.15 14.00
CA ILE A 40 -7.00 -4.27 13.59
C ILE A 40 -5.53 -3.96 13.88
N TRP A 41 -5.09 -2.72 13.62
CA TRP A 41 -3.69 -2.29 13.68
C TRP A 41 -3.34 -1.36 14.86
N GLY A 42 -4.34 -0.97 15.67
CA GLY A 42 -4.12 -0.05 16.77
C GLY A 42 -4.17 1.43 16.36
N LEU A 43 -3.78 2.31 17.30
CA LEU A 43 -3.89 3.76 17.10
C LEU A 43 -2.89 4.29 16.07
N ASP A 44 -1.75 3.62 15.92
CA ASP A 44 -0.67 3.98 14.98
C ASP A 44 -0.86 3.34 13.59
N ALA A 45 -2.07 2.86 13.29
CA ALA A 45 -2.41 2.26 12.00
C ALA A 45 -2.02 3.17 10.83
N PRO A 46 -1.34 2.65 9.79
CA PRO A 46 -0.87 3.43 8.64
C PRO A 46 -2.02 3.78 7.68
N ILE A 47 -2.96 4.62 8.13
CA ILE A 47 -4.18 4.96 7.40
C ILE A 47 -3.89 5.52 6.00
N PRO A 48 -2.91 6.43 5.80
CA PRO A 48 -2.56 6.90 4.45
C PRO A 48 -2.16 5.78 3.49
N LEU A 49 -1.46 4.76 3.99
CA LEU A 49 -1.05 3.60 3.19
C LEU A 49 -2.25 2.75 2.77
N PHE A 50 -3.14 2.42 3.70
CA PHE A 50 -4.35 1.65 3.40
C PHE A 50 -5.28 2.39 2.44
N ALA A 51 -5.37 3.71 2.57
CA ALA A 51 -6.10 4.55 1.62
C ALA A 51 -5.48 4.48 0.21
N SER A 52 -4.15 4.50 0.14
CA SER A 52 -3.38 4.40 -1.10
C SER A 52 -3.54 3.05 -1.76
N GLN A 53 -3.60 1.99 -0.97
CA GLN A 53 -3.84 0.64 -1.47
C GLN A 53 -5.22 0.53 -2.11
N ILE A 54 -6.28 1.01 -1.47
CA ILE A 54 -7.63 1.05 -2.06
C ILE A 54 -7.65 1.92 -3.32
N HIS A 55 -6.91 3.02 -3.34
CA HIS A 55 -6.78 3.86 -4.53
C HIS A 55 -6.15 3.08 -5.69
N GLN A 56 -5.06 2.38 -5.44
CA GLN A 56 -4.37 1.56 -6.44
C GLN A 56 -5.26 0.43 -6.96
N GLU A 57 -6.06 -0.20 -6.09
CA GLU A 57 -6.90 -1.34 -6.44
C GLU A 57 -8.09 -0.96 -7.33
N SER A 58 -8.82 0.09 -6.99
CA SER A 58 -10.11 0.37 -7.63
C SER A 58 -10.37 1.85 -7.89
N THR A 59 -9.47 2.74 -7.51
CA THR A 59 -9.74 4.18 -7.44
C THR A 59 -11.03 4.46 -6.65
N TRP A 60 -11.23 3.71 -5.55
CA TRP A 60 -12.40 3.77 -4.66
C TRP A 60 -13.74 3.32 -5.27
N ASN A 61 -13.72 2.63 -6.40
CA ASN A 61 -14.93 2.07 -6.99
C ASN A 61 -15.25 0.69 -6.40
N HIS A 62 -16.23 0.61 -5.51
CA HIS A 62 -16.63 -0.66 -4.88
C HIS A 62 -17.28 -1.66 -5.85
N LEU A 63 -17.69 -1.22 -7.04
CA LEU A 63 -18.22 -2.07 -8.10
C LEU A 63 -17.16 -2.44 -9.13
N ALA A 64 -15.89 -2.08 -8.90
CA ALA A 64 -14.81 -2.42 -9.83
C ALA A 64 -14.75 -3.94 -10.04
N LYS A 65 -14.51 -4.31 -11.30
CA LYS A 65 -14.40 -5.70 -11.72
C LYS A 65 -13.37 -5.82 -12.82
N SER A 66 -12.37 -6.65 -12.57
CA SER A 66 -11.41 -7.10 -13.58
C SER A 66 -11.74 -8.53 -14.04
N LYS A 67 -10.87 -9.12 -14.83
CA LYS A 67 -10.99 -10.54 -15.23
C LYS A 67 -10.91 -11.48 -14.01
N TYR A 68 -10.15 -11.10 -12.98
CA TYR A 68 -9.77 -12.00 -11.88
C TYR A 68 -10.24 -11.51 -10.52
N ALA A 69 -10.45 -10.21 -10.34
CA ALA A 69 -10.68 -9.60 -9.04
C ALA A 69 -11.87 -8.63 -9.05
N LYS A 70 -12.45 -8.37 -7.88
CA LYS A 70 -13.70 -7.63 -7.74
C LYS A 70 -13.70 -6.76 -6.48
N GLY A 71 -14.53 -5.71 -6.51
CA GLY A 71 -14.84 -4.86 -5.37
C GLY A 71 -13.77 -3.81 -5.08
N LEU A 72 -13.93 -3.15 -3.95
CA LEU A 72 -13.12 -1.98 -3.55
C LEU A 72 -11.62 -2.30 -3.45
N THR A 73 -11.28 -3.51 -3.00
CA THR A 73 -9.91 -3.98 -2.72
C THR A 73 -9.49 -5.15 -3.61
N GLN A 74 -10.22 -5.37 -4.72
CA GLN A 74 -9.90 -6.31 -5.80
C GLN A 74 -9.56 -7.73 -5.33
N PHE A 75 -10.36 -8.31 -4.44
CA PHE A 75 -10.22 -9.72 -4.09
C PHE A 75 -10.65 -10.64 -5.23
N THR A 76 -9.88 -11.72 -5.44
CA THR A 76 -10.33 -12.87 -6.24
C THR A 76 -11.36 -13.67 -5.46
N ASP A 77 -12.22 -14.44 -6.14
CA ASP A 77 -13.22 -15.29 -5.46
C ASP A 77 -12.53 -16.30 -4.52
N SER A 78 -11.44 -16.92 -4.98
CA SER A 78 -10.68 -17.89 -4.16
C SER A 78 -10.02 -17.27 -2.94
N THR A 79 -9.47 -16.05 -3.07
CA THR A 79 -8.88 -15.35 -1.92
C THR A 79 -9.97 -14.96 -0.93
N ALA A 80 -11.11 -14.48 -1.41
CA ALA A 80 -12.23 -14.10 -0.55
C ALA A 80 -12.82 -15.32 0.22
N GLU A 81 -12.93 -16.48 -0.42
CA GLU A 81 -13.33 -17.73 0.23
C GLU A 81 -12.32 -18.15 1.29
N TRP A 82 -11.03 -18.18 0.95
CA TRP A 82 -9.97 -18.49 1.89
C TRP A 82 -9.93 -17.53 3.09
N MET A 83 -10.18 -16.22 2.87
CA MET A 83 -10.21 -15.23 3.94
C MET A 83 -11.32 -15.52 4.98
N ILE A 84 -12.49 -15.99 4.57
CA ILE A 84 -13.56 -16.35 5.53
C ILE A 84 -13.26 -17.65 6.30
N GLU A 85 -12.41 -18.53 5.76
CA GLU A 85 -11.96 -19.74 6.47
C GLU A 85 -11.03 -19.38 7.62
N ILE A 86 -10.06 -18.47 7.39
CA ILE A 86 -9.07 -18.08 8.40
C ILE A 86 -9.53 -16.94 9.31
N PHE A 87 -10.51 -16.15 8.89
CA PHE A 87 -11.10 -15.06 9.66
C PHE A 87 -12.62 -15.20 9.77
N PRO A 88 -13.10 -16.02 10.71
CA PRO A 88 -14.55 -16.30 10.85
C PRO A 88 -15.43 -15.04 11.04
N ASP A 89 -14.85 -13.95 11.54
CA ASP A 89 -15.52 -12.65 11.69
C ASP A 89 -15.99 -12.05 10.37
N LEU A 90 -15.36 -12.42 9.25
CA LEU A 90 -15.80 -12.03 7.92
C LEU A 90 -17.08 -12.74 7.47
N LYS A 91 -17.47 -13.82 8.18
CA LYS A 91 -18.66 -14.65 7.93
C LYS A 91 -18.66 -15.23 6.52
N ARG A 92 -19.39 -14.60 5.57
CA ARG A 92 -19.39 -15.01 4.15
C ARG A 92 -18.77 -13.92 3.29
N ALA A 93 -18.09 -14.32 2.23
CA ALA A 93 -17.51 -13.41 1.27
C ALA A 93 -18.55 -12.49 0.62
N ASN A 94 -18.25 -11.20 0.60
CA ASN A 94 -19.03 -10.20 -0.11
C ASN A 94 -18.12 -9.07 -0.61
N VAL A 95 -17.40 -9.36 -1.67
CA VAL A 95 -16.36 -8.47 -2.24
C VAL A 95 -16.91 -7.12 -2.73
N TYR A 96 -18.22 -7.01 -3.00
CA TYR A 96 -18.85 -5.75 -3.39
C TYR A 96 -19.36 -4.93 -2.21
N ASN A 97 -19.34 -5.48 -0.99
CA ASN A 97 -19.63 -4.72 0.21
C ASN A 97 -18.37 -3.97 0.66
N PRO A 98 -18.35 -2.62 0.66
CA PRO A 98 -17.16 -1.86 1.02
C PRO A 98 -16.63 -2.15 2.43
N ASN A 99 -17.53 -2.36 3.41
CA ASN A 99 -17.12 -2.63 4.79
C ASN A 99 -16.44 -3.99 4.90
N TRP A 100 -16.94 -4.99 4.17
CA TRP A 100 -16.32 -6.31 4.08
C TRP A 100 -14.94 -6.20 3.41
N SER A 101 -14.87 -5.52 2.24
CA SER A 101 -13.64 -5.37 1.49
C SER A 101 -12.55 -4.68 2.30
N ILE A 102 -12.87 -3.56 2.95
CA ILE A 102 -11.91 -2.83 3.82
C ILE A 102 -11.43 -3.75 4.94
N ARG A 103 -12.34 -4.42 5.65
CA ARG A 103 -11.96 -5.31 6.75
C ARG A 103 -11.09 -6.48 6.27
N ALA A 104 -11.46 -7.11 5.16
CA ALA A 104 -10.72 -8.22 4.59
C ALA A 104 -9.30 -7.81 4.16
N MET A 105 -9.15 -6.66 3.50
CA MET A 105 -7.83 -6.11 3.14
C MET A 105 -6.95 -5.91 4.38
N LEU A 106 -7.46 -5.21 5.39
CA LEU A 106 -6.70 -4.92 6.60
C LEU A 106 -6.28 -6.19 7.36
N LEU A 107 -7.14 -7.20 7.40
CA LEU A 107 -6.84 -8.51 8.00
C LEU A 107 -5.82 -9.29 7.17
N TYR A 108 -5.91 -9.20 5.84
CA TYR A 108 -4.94 -9.87 4.97
C TYR A 108 -3.55 -9.25 5.05
N ASP A 109 -3.48 -7.92 5.08
CA ASP A 109 -2.22 -7.21 5.29
C ASP A 109 -1.60 -7.56 6.65
N SER A 110 -2.40 -7.62 7.72
CA SER A 110 -1.94 -8.04 9.05
C SER A 110 -1.45 -9.50 9.04
N TRP A 111 -2.15 -10.39 8.34
CA TRP A 111 -1.74 -11.78 8.19
C TRP A 111 -0.41 -11.93 7.43
N LEU A 112 -0.17 -11.07 6.44
CA LEU A 112 1.09 -10.99 5.69
C LEU A 112 2.21 -10.43 6.56
N ASP A 113 1.93 -9.37 7.34
CA ASP A 113 2.90 -8.73 8.24
C ASP A 113 3.47 -9.72 9.26
N ASP A 114 2.62 -10.55 9.86
CA ASP A 114 3.04 -11.61 10.79
C ASP A 114 4.02 -12.62 10.17
N ARG A 115 4.02 -12.77 8.84
CA ARG A 115 4.76 -13.83 8.11
C ARG A 115 5.96 -13.34 7.34
N ILE A 116 6.05 -12.04 7.12
CA ILE A 116 7.14 -11.42 6.38
C ILE A 116 8.17 -10.87 7.37
N LYS A 117 9.45 -10.99 7.03
CA LYS A 117 10.56 -10.42 7.79
C LYS A 117 11.37 -9.51 6.88
N SER A 118 11.65 -8.31 7.35
CA SER A 118 12.48 -7.30 6.69
C SER A 118 13.38 -6.59 7.68
N ILE A 119 14.22 -5.65 7.20
CA ILE A 119 15.13 -4.87 8.05
C ILE A 119 14.49 -3.63 8.66
N ASP A 120 13.43 -3.12 8.06
CA ASP A 120 12.71 -1.91 8.45
C ASP A 120 11.28 -1.88 7.90
N ASP A 121 10.49 -0.91 8.34
CA ASP A 121 9.08 -0.78 7.95
C ASP A 121 8.89 -0.46 6.47
N CYS A 122 9.80 0.30 5.85
CA CYS A 122 9.71 0.61 4.42
C CYS A 122 9.79 -0.65 3.55
N ASN A 123 10.75 -1.52 3.86
CA ASN A 123 10.93 -2.79 3.18
C ASN A 123 9.81 -3.79 3.55
N GLN A 124 9.36 -3.77 4.81
CA GLN A 124 8.25 -4.61 5.30
C GLN A 124 6.99 -4.34 4.49
N TRP A 125 6.56 -3.08 4.43
CA TRP A 125 5.36 -2.71 3.68
C TRP A 125 5.48 -2.95 2.18
N ALA A 126 6.64 -2.70 1.59
CA ALA A 126 6.84 -3.01 0.18
C ALA A 126 6.65 -4.51 -0.12
N MET A 127 7.15 -5.38 0.78
CA MET A 127 6.98 -6.85 0.69
C MET A 127 5.53 -7.28 0.97
N ILE A 128 4.84 -6.67 1.94
CA ILE A 128 3.41 -6.91 2.20
C ILE A 128 2.59 -6.60 0.94
N LEU A 129 2.75 -5.40 0.38
CA LEU A 129 2.05 -4.97 -0.81
C LEU A 129 2.36 -5.84 -2.03
N SER A 130 3.64 -6.22 -2.23
CA SER A 130 4.03 -7.18 -3.26
C SER A 130 3.32 -8.54 -3.07
N SER A 131 3.18 -8.99 -1.82
CA SER A 131 2.51 -10.24 -1.49
C SER A 131 1.00 -10.16 -1.64
N TYR A 132 0.39 -9.03 -1.32
CA TYR A 132 -1.03 -8.78 -1.56
C TYR A 132 -1.38 -8.92 -3.04
N ASN A 133 -0.62 -8.26 -3.90
CA ASN A 133 -0.82 -8.29 -5.36
C ASN A 133 -0.44 -9.64 -5.99
N GLY A 134 0.71 -10.21 -5.60
CA GLY A 134 1.29 -11.37 -6.30
C GLY A 134 1.19 -12.69 -5.55
N GLY A 135 0.89 -12.65 -4.25
CA GLY A 135 0.86 -13.81 -3.36
C GLY A 135 2.18 -14.03 -2.61
N LEU A 136 2.08 -14.41 -1.33
CA LEU A 136 3.22 -14.66 -0.44
C LEU A 136 4.19 -15.73 -0.97
N THR A 137 3.67 -16.73 -1.66
CA THR A 137 4.50 -17.79 -2.26
C THR A 137 5.49 -17.21 -3.28
N TRP A 138 5.08 -16.23 -4.07
CA TRP A 138 5.97 -15.59 -5.03
C TRP A 138 7.00 -14.70 -4.33
N LEU A 139 6.61 -13.94 -3.32
CA LEU A 139 7.59 -13.19 -2.52
C LEU A 139 8.68 -14.13 -1.95
N ASN A 140 8.29 -15.26 -1.36
CA ASN A 140 9.25 -16.21 -0.79
C ASN A 140 10.20 -16.79 -1.85
N ARG A 141 9.72 -17.05 -3.07
CA ARG A 141 10.57 -17.46 -4.20
C ARG A 141 11.51 -16.34 -4.64
N ASP A 142 11.03 -15.12 -4.74
CA ASP A 142 11.83 -13.95 -5.11
C ASP A 142 12.94 -13.70 -4.06
N LYS A 143 12.62 -13.83 -2.75
CA LYS A 143 13.59 -13.76 -1.64
C LYS A 143 14.66 -14.84 -1.73
N ALA A 144 14.27 -16.08 -2.00
CA ALA A 144 15.22 -17.20 -2.14
C ALA A 144 16.14 -17.03 -3.36
N LEU A 145 15.62 -16.49 -4.48
CA LEU A 145 16.44 -16.14 -5.65
C LEU A 145 17.44 -15.04 -5.31
N ALA A 146 16.98 -13.96 -4.66
CA ALA A 146 17.84 -12.85 -4.25
C ALA A 146 18.99 -13.35 -3.35
N GLU A 147 18.67 -14.19 -2.36
CA GLU A 147 19.67 -14.77 -1.46
C GLU A 147 20.67 -15.66 -2.22
N GLY A 148 20.20 -16.48 -3.16
CA GLY A 148 21.06 -17.33 -4.00
C GLY A 148 22.02 -16.54 -4.91
N GLU A 149 21.64 -15.30 -5.28
CA GLU A 149 22.46 -14.39 -6.05
C GLU A 149 23.29 -13.40 -5.17
N GLY A 150 23.37 -13.66 -3.85
CA GLY A 150 24.15 -12.86 -2.91
C GLY A 150 23.52 -11.53 -2.53
N SER A 151 22.22 -11.33 -2.84
CA SER A 151 21.46 -10.15 -2.45
C SER A 151 20.74 -10.38 -1.11
N ASN A 152 20.47 -9.30 -0.35
CA ASN A 152 19.84 -9.42 0.96
C ASN A 152 18.33 -9.72 0.85
N PRO A 153 17.83 -10.87 1.33
CA PRO A 153 16.42 -11.26 1.24
C PRO A 153 15.50 -10.48 2.19
N TYR A 154 16.06 -9.63 3.07
CA TYR A 154 15.31 -8.77 3.99
C TYR A 154 15.19 -7.33 3.52
N ILE A 155 15.75 -7.00 2.34
CA ILE A 155 15.65 -5.70 1.69
C ILE A 155 14.85 -5.86 0.41
N TRP A 156 13.77 -5.09 0.27
CA TRP A 156 12.98 -5.08 -0.95
C TRP A 156 13.61 -4.24 -2.04
N TRP A 157 13.84 -2.94 -1.71
CA TRP A 157 14.32 -1.96 -2.66
C TRP A 157 15.75 -2.26 -3.10
N ASP A 158 15.97 -2.30 -4.39
CA ASP A 158 17.25 -2.64 -5.03
C ASP A 158 17.79 -4.06 -4.76
N HIS A 159 17.09 -4.86 -3.95
CA HIS A 159 17.44 -6.24 -3.66
C HIS A 159 16.37 -7.21 -4.18
N VAL A 160 15.44 -7.65 -3.36
CA VAL A 160 14.44 -8.68 -3.71
C VAL A 160 13.62 -8.29 -4.95
N GLU A 161 13.30 -7.01 -5.12
CA GLU A 161 12.52 -6.55 -6.28
C GLU A 161 13.20 -6.82 -7.63
N LYS A 162 14.51 -7.03 -7.68
CA LYS A 162 15.26 -7.31 -8.92
C LYS A 162 15.19 -8.77 -9.36
N PHE A 163 14.75 -9.66 -8.49
CA PHE A 163 14.77 -11.10 -8.71
C PHE A 163 13.36 -11.65 -8.82
N SER A 164 13.04 -12.35 -9.89
CA SER A 164 11.82 -13.13 -10.03
C SER A 164 11.85 -14.04 -11.26
N ASN A 165 11.22 -15.19 -11.16
CA ASN A 165 11.01 -16.12 -12.26
C ASN A 165 9.58 -16.03 -12.82
N ARG A 166 8.82 -14.98 -12.51
CA ARG A 166 7.50 -14.72 -13.10
C ARG A 166 7.62 -14.22 -14.54
N ALA A 167 6.51 -14.23 -15.28
CA ALA A 167 6.45 -13.56 -16.57
C ALA A 167 6.74 -12.05 -16.39
N GLU A 168 7.42 -11.45 -17.35
CA GLU A 168 7.89 -10.05 -17.29
C GLU A 168 6.76 -9.06 -16.97
N TRP A 169 5.60 -9.20 -17.62
CA TRP A 169 4.45 -8.34 -17.34
C TRP A 169 3.98 -8.43 -15.88
N ALA A 170 4.03 -9.63 -15.28
CA ALA A 170 3.64 -9.84 -13.89
C ALA A 170 4.67 -9.27 -12.90
N ILE A 171 5.96 -9.28 -13.26
CA ILE A 171 7.02 -8.61 -12.51
C ILE A 171 6.78 -7.10 -12.52
N ILE A 172 6.60 -6.52 -13.70
CA ILE A 172 6.37 -5.08 -13.87
C ILE A 172 5.14 -4.62 -13.08
N GLU A 173 4.02 -5.33 -13.21
CA GLU A 173 2.78 -5.03 -12.47
C GLU A 173 3.03 -5.05 -10.96
N ASN A 174 3.63 -6.11 -10.45
CA ASN A 174 3.87 -6.30 -9.02
C ASN A 174 4.83 -5.26 -8.42
N ARG A 175 5.92 -4.91 -9.13
CA ARG A 175 6.89 -3.90 -8.67
C ARG A 175 6.26 -2.50 -8.68
N ASN A 176 5.50 -2.20 -9.73
CA ASN A 176 4.77 -0.93 -9.83
C ASN A 176 3.67 -0.82 -8.77
N TYR A 177 3.06 -1.92 -8.34
CA TYR A 177 2.03 -1.92 -7.32
C TYR A 177 2.55 -1.33 -6.00
N SER A 178 3.60 -1.90 -5.42
CA SER A 178 4.20 -1.40 -4.18
C SER A 178 4.71 0.03 -4.34
N ARG A 179 5.39 0.33 -5.44
CA ARG A 179 5.96 1.64 -5.74
C ARG A 179 4.90 2.74 -5.86
N ASN A 180 3.80 2.46 -6.58
CA ASN A 180 2.71 3.42 -6.73
C ASN A 180 2.00 3.69 -5.42
N ILE A 181 1.76 2.68 -4.60
CA ILE A 181 1.08 2.85 -3.31
C ILE A 181 1.93 3.71 -2.39
N ILE A 182 3.21 3.39 -2.22
CA ILE A 182 4.09 4.05 -1.25
C ILE A 182 4.47 5.46 -1.72
N PHE A 183 4.95 5.62 -2.95
CA PHE A 183 5.56 6.88 -3.39
C PHE A 183 4.63 7.80 -4.17
N LYS A 184 3.59 7.27 -4.82
CA LYS A 184 2.68 8.07 -5.64
C LYS A 184 1.37 8.40 -4.93
N HIS A 185 0.72 7.39 -4.32
CA HIS A 185 -0.60 7.58 -3.73
C HIS A 185 -0.57 7.96 -2.25
N GLN A 186 0.35 7.40 -1.45
CA GLN A 186 0.40 7.68 -0.02
C GLN A 186 0.52 9.18 0.31
N PRO A 187 1.33 9.99 -0.37
CA PRO A 187 1.39 11.42 -0.11
C PRO A 187 0.05 12.14 -0.28
N MET A 188 -0.82 11.67 -1.18
CA MET A 188 -2.16 12.24 -1.40
C MET A 188 -3.06 12.12 -0.16
N TYR A 189 -2.83 11.11 0.68
CA TYR A 189 -3.62 10.81 1.88
C TYR A 189 -2.96 11.26 3.19
N SER A 190 -1.89 12.06 3.14
CA SER A 190 -1.15 12.55 4.33
C SER A 190 -2.05 13.22 5.36
N ALA A 191 -3.09 13.94 4.92
CA ALA A 191 -4.09 14.55 5.81
C ALA A 191 -5.04 13.55 6.51
N TRP A 192 -4.89 12.23 6.29
CA TRP A 192 -5.71 11.19 6.93
C TRP A 192 -5.01 10.56 8.15
N GLY A 193 -3.74 10.79 8.35
CA GLY A 193 -2.94 10.31 9.47
C GLY A 193 -1.46 10.63 9.31
N ASP A 194 -0.75 10.67 10.42
CA ASP A 194 0.68 10.98 10.47
C ASP A 194 1.51 9.70 10.23
N PHE A 195 1.60 9.25 8.98
CA PHE A 195 2.38 8.06 8.66
C PHE A 195 3.11 8.22 7.33
N SER A 196 4.44 8.25 7.38
CA SER A 196 5.33 8.11 6.24
C SER A 196 6.24 6.91 6.49
N ILE A 197 6.16 5.89 5.64
CA ILE A 197 6.88 4.61 5.85
C ILE A 197 8.32 4.70 5.36
N CYS A 198 8.50 5.32 4.21
CA CYS A 198 9.78 5.49 3.57
C CYS A 198 10.07 6.99 3.60
N SER A 199 10.89 7.42 4.56
CA SER A 199 11.51 8.74 4.52
C SER A 199 12.71 8.70 3.58
N ASP A 200 12.84 9.72 2.73
CA ASP A 200 14.04 9.97 1.94
C ASP A 200 15.28 10.13 2.81
#